data_f8ffd83e388124b598dec0a797225afc
#
_entry.id   f8ffd83e388124b598dec0a797225afc
#
_cell.length_a   1.000
_cell.length_b   1.000
_cell.length_c   1.000
_cell.angle_alpha   90.00
_cell.angle_beta   90.00
_cell.angle_gamma   90.00
#
_symmetry.space_group_name_H-M   'P 1'
#
loop_
_entity.id
_entity.type
_entity.pdbx_description
1 polymer ?
#
loop_
_entity_poly.entity_id
_entity_poly.type
_entity_poly.pdbx_seq_one_letter_code
_entity_poly.pdbx_strand_id
1 'polypeptide(L)'
;MGKNKAARKAAPDFESRTYESLMAAARAAKTIEQKRGVLIQLNEVAARLSQKDIATWRQAWQMALNVENPKRGRLYDCYTDALIDLHLTGCIGQRDGKTLQKKFVLKTEDGKEDDTAMKIFERQWFADFVSYVLESRYWGHSLIQLGDVTTVNGVRTFTDVSLVPRKHVIQEYGVIVKDAGDDPQQGVSYRTGGLEKWCVEVGKPRDLGLLLKCVPQAFSKKNMLAYWDVFGEIFGMPIRIA
;
A
#
# COMPACT_ATOMS: atom_id res chain seq x y z
N MET A 1 5.46 -19.23 -62.45
CA MET A 1 4.85 -18.22 -61.54
C MET A 1 5.32 -18.48 -60.13
N GLY A 2 6.45 -17.91 -59.77
CA GLY A 2 7.04 -18.05 -58.42
C GLY A 2 6.56 -16.92 -57.50
N LYS A 3 5.89 -17.26 -56.41
CA LYS A 3 5.49 -16.31 -55.37
C LYS A 3 6.65 -16.15 -54.38
N ASN A 4 7.36 -15.03 -54.49
CA ASN A 4 8.29 -14.53 -53.48
C ASN A 4 7.51 -14.27 -52.16
N LYS A 5 7.64 -15.16 -51.21
CA LYS A 5 7.32 -14.87 -49.80
C LYS A 5 8.52 -14.12 -49.21
N ALA A 6 8.48 -12.80 -49.27
CA ALA A 6 9.37 -12.00 -48.45
C ALA A 6 9.09 -12.32 -46.95
N ALA A 7 10.06 -12.98 -46.34
CA ALA A 7 10.03 -13.20 -44.88
C ALA A 7 10.01 -11.83 -44.20
N ARG A 8 8.89 -11.47 -43.60
CA ARG A 8 8.78 -10.38 -42.65
C ARG A 8 9.75 -10.71 -41.50
N LYS A 9 10.90 -10.05 -41.46
CA LYS A 9 11.75 -10.05 -40.29
C LYS A 9 10.86 -9.60 -39.13
N ALA A 10 10.59 -10.51 -38.19
CA ALA A 10 9.96 -10.18 -36.94
C ALA A 10 10.77 -9.05 -36.30
N ALA A 11 10.10 -7.96 -35.93
CA ALA A 11 10.71 -6.92 -35.12
C ALA A 11 11.28 -7.59 -33.86
N PRO A 12 12.51 -7.27 -33.44
CA PRO A 12 13.09 -7.88 -32.25
C PRO A 12 12.16 -7.63 -31.08
N ASP A 13 11.83 -8.72 -30.41
CA ASP A 13 11.00 -8.74 -29.20
C ASP A 13 11.58 -7.74 -28.19
N PHE A 14 10.93 -6.61 -28.03
CA PHE A 14 11.41 -5.49 -27.24
C PHE A 14 11.35 -5.80 -25.75
N GLU A 15 10.68 -6.88 -25.36
CA GLU A 15 10.60 -7.35 -23.96
C GLU A 15 11.87 -8.09 -23.50
N SER A 16 12.74 -8.52 -24.43
CA SER A 16 13.98 -9.25 -24.07
C SER A 16 15.20 -8.37 -23.80
N ARG A 17 15.12 -7.05 -24.04
CA ARG A 17 16.18 -6.14 -23.63
C ARG A 17 15.93 -5.73 -22.19
N THR A 18 16.41 -6.59 -21.28
CA THR A 18 16.39 -6.30 -19.85
C THR A 18 17.18 -5.02 -19.56
N TYR A 19 16.78 -4.30 -18.52
CA TYR A 19 17.49 -3.14 -17.97
C TYR A 19 19.01 -3.40 -17.89
N GLU A 20 19.41 -4.60 -17.47
CA GLU A 20 20.81 -5.05 -17.42
C GLU A 20 21.53 -5.02 -18.77
N SER A 21 20.86 -5.41 -19.86
CA SER A 21 21.48 -5.39 -21.20
C SER A 21 21.71 -3.96 -21.70
N LEU A 22 20.80 -3.04 -21.37
CA LEU A 22 20.95 -1.62 -21.70
C LEU A 22 22.03 -0.94 -20.85
N MET A 23 22.16 -1.33 -19.59
CA MET A 23 23.24 -0.86 -18.71
C MET A 23 24.61 -1.36 -19.16
N ALA A 24 24.71 -2.63 -19.60
CA ALA A 24 25.93 -3.16 -20.19
C ALA A 24 26.31 -2.39 -21.47
N ALA A 25 25.33 -2.08 -22.32
CA ALA A 25 25.54 -1.27 -23.51
C ALA A 25 25.99 0.16 -23.20
N ALA A 26 25.44 0.77 -22.13
CA ALA A 26 25.85 2.09 -21.66
C ALA A 26 27.30 2.11 -21.17
N ARG A 27 27.72 1.07 -20.44
CA ARG A 27 29.11 0.91 -19.96
C ARG A 27 30.08 0.68 -21.13
N ALA A 28 29.65 0.00 -22.17
CA ALA A 28 30.46 -0.27 -23.35
C ALA A 28 30.53 0.91 -24.36
N ALA A 29 29.66 1.91 -24.21
CA ALA A 29 29.59 3.04 -25.12
C ALA A 29 30.79 3.97 -24.94
N LYS A 30 31.56 4.15 -26.01
CA LYS A 30 32.81 4.96 -26.03
C LYS A 30 32.57 6.41 -26.48
N THR A 31 31.51 6.69 -27.22
CA THR A 31 31.22 8.01 -27.76
C THR A 31 30.00 8.63 -27.08
N ILE A 32 29.93 9.99 -27.10
CA ILE A 32 28.80 10.75 -26.53
C ILE A 32 27.49 10.39 -27.27
N GLU A 33 27.55 10.21 -28.58
CA GLU A 33 26.37 9.82 -29.38
C GLU A 33 25.83 8.45 -29.04
N GLN A 34 26.73 7.45 -28.84
CA GLN A 34 26.34 6.13 -28.37
C GLN A 34 25.69 6.17 -26.99
N LYS A 35 26.27 6.92 -26.05
CA LYS A 35 25.68 7.14 -24.71
C LYS A 35 24.30 7.80 -24.78
N ARG A 36 24.14 8.79 -25.65
CA ARG A 36 22.88 9.48 -25.88
C ARG A 36 21.80 8.55 -26.43
N GLY A 37 22.15 7.70 -27.38
CA GLY A 37 21.23 6.67 -27.94
C GLY A 37 20.75 5.68 -26.88
N VAL A 38 21.66 5.19 -26.03
CA VAL A 38 21.31 4.28 -24.93
C VAL A 38 20.44 4.98 -23.89
N LEU A 39 20.70 6.26 -23.60
CA LEU A 39 19.93 7.06 -22.65
C LEU A 39 18.49 7.27 -23.11
N ILE A 40 18.28 7.50 -24.41
CA ILE A 40 16.93 7.60 -25.00
C ILE A 40 16.19 6.26 -24.82
N GLN A 41 16.84 5.12 -25.10
CA GLN A 41 16.22 3.81 -24.91
C GLN A 41 15.89 3.51 -23.46
N LEU A 42 16.78 3.85 -22.52
CA LEU A 42 16.53 3.70 -21.08
C LEU A 42 15.35 4.58 -20.64
N ASN A 43 15.27 5.82 -21.12
CA ASN A 43 14.15 6.69 -20.85
C ASN A 43 12.81 6.15 -21.35
N GLU A 44 12.80 5.54 -22.54
CA GLU A 44 11.59 4.88 -23.06
C GLU A 44 11.17 3.69 -22.21
N VAL A 45 12.12 2.85 -21.77
CA VAL A 45 11.84 1.69 -20.91
C VAL A 45 11.29 2.15 -19.56
N ALA A 46 11.94 3.13 -18.93
CA ALA A 46 11.49 3.64 -17.63
C ALA A 46 10.14 4.37 -17.75
N ALA A 47 9.89 5.11 -18.84
CA ALA A 47 8.58 5.74 -19.07
C ALA A 47 7.47 4.69 -19.21
N ARG A 48 7.74 3.57 -19.86
CA ARG A 48 6.78 2.45 -19.97
C ARG A 48 6.51 1.77 -18.63
N LEU A 49 7.55 1.55 -17.82
CA LEU A 49 7.40 1.01 -16.47
C LEU A 49 6.57 1.93 -15.59
N SER A 50 6.85 3.25 -15.63
CA SER A 50 6.08 4.26 -14.91
C SER A 50 4.61 4.30 -15.34
N GLN A 51 4.34 4.23 -16.63
CA GLN A 51 2.98 4.18 -17.16
C GLN A 51 2.24 2.90 -16.74
N LYS A 52 2.95 1.77 -16.69
CA LYS A 52 2.39 0.49 -16.24
C LYS A 52 1.97 0.55 -14.77
N ASP A 53 2.80 1.12 -13.91
CA ASP A 53 2.49 1.26 -12.48
C ASP A 53 1.24 2.13 -12.25
N ILE A 54 1.13 3.26 -12.94
CA ILE A 54 -0.04 4.15 -12.87
C ILE A 54 -1.28 3.47 -13.47
N ALA A 55 -1.13 2.71 -14.55
CA ALA A 55 -2.23 1.96 -15.15
C ALA A 55 -2.73 0.87 -14.20
N THR A 56 -1.83 0.14 -13.55
CA THR A 56 -2.14 -0.88 -12.54
C THR A 56 -2.90 -0.29 -11.37
N TRP A 57 -2.43 0.85 -10.82
CA TRP A 57 -3.14 1.57 -9.77
C TRP A 57 -4.54 2.01 -10.20
N ARG A 58 -4.69 2.55 -11.42
CA ARG A 58 -5.99 2.98 -11.95
C ARG A 58 -6.97 1.82 -12.10
N GLN A 59 -6.50 0.68 -12.60
CA GLN A 59 -7.30 -0.54 -12.68
C GLN A 59 -7.71 -1.04 -11.29
N ALA A 60 -6.77 -1.08 -10.35
CA ALA A 60 -7.03 -1.48 -8.97
C ALA A 60 -8.07 -0.56 -8.30
N TRP A 61 -7.98 0.74 -8.54
CA TRP A 61 -8.96 1.71 -8.07
C TRP A 61 -10.35 1.47 -8.67
N GLN A 62 -10.45 1.26 -9.99
CA GLN A 62 -11.71 0.94 -10.65
C GLN A 62 -12.34 -0.35 -10.11
N MET A 63 -11.52 -1.39 -9.86
CA MET A 63 -12.01 -2.63 -9.25
C MET A 63 -12.52 -2.43 -7.81
N ALA A 64 -11.89 -1.56 -7.05
CA ALA A 64 -12.31 -1.21 -5.69
C ALA A 64 -13.61 -0.39 -5.65
N LEU A 65 -13.91 0.37 -6.72
CA LEU A 65 -15.14 1.15 -6.85
C LEU A 65 -16.32 0.37 -7.46
N ASN A 66 -16.11 -0.89 -7.85
CA ASN A 66 -17.20 -1.69 -8.40
C ASN A 66 -18.32 -1.80 -7.36
N VAL A 67 -19.55 -1.51 -7.79
CA VAL A 67 -20.73 -1.45 -6.90
C VAL A 67 -21.21 -2.85 -6.51
N GLU A 68 -21.16 -3.80 -7.46
CA GLU A 68 -21.68 -5.15 -7.28
C GLU A 68 -20.68 -6.07 -6.57
N ASN A 69 -19.40 -5.96 -6.91
CA ASN A 69 -18.35 -6.79 -6.33
C ASN A 69 -17.05 -5.99 -6.13
N PRO A 70 -16.98 -5.19 -5.05
CA PRO A 70 -15.81 -4.37 -4.77
C PRO A 70 -14.63 -5.24 -4.39
N LYS A 71 -13.54 -5.18 -5.18
CA LYS A 71 -12.30 -5.92 -4.94
C LYS A 71 -11.16 -4.96 -4.63
N ARG A 72 -10.75 -4.90 -3.36
CA ARG A 72 -9.73 -3.97 -2.88
C ARG A 72 -8.33 -4.58 -2.78
N GLY A 73 -8.18 -5.90 -2.92
CA GLY A 73 -6.91 -6.59 -2.70
C GLY A 73 -5.75 -5.98 -3.50
N ARG A 74 -5.92 -5.76 -4.80
CA ARG A 74 -4.89 -5.13 -5.65
C ARG A 74 -4.59 -3.68 -5.28
N LEU A 75 -5.59 -2.95 -4.78
CA LEU A 75 -5.38 -1.58 -4.33
C LEU A 75 -4.53 -1.56 -3.05
N TYR A 76 -4.75 -2.50 -2.15
CA TYR A 76 -3.93 -2.66 -0.95
C TYR A 76 -2.49 -3.08 -1.28
N ASP A 77 -2.27 -3.84 -2.35
CA ASP A 77 -0.91 -4.12 -2.85
C ASP A 77 -0.21 -2.83 -3.30
N CYS A 78 -0.91 -1.97 -4.06
CA CYS A 78 -0.37 -0.66 -4.44
C CYS A 78 -0.07 0.24 -3.23
N TYR A 79 -0.86 0.16 -2.15
CA TYR A 79 -0.61 0.90 -0.91
C TYR A 79 0.64 0.39 -0.20
N THR A 80 0.81 -0.93 -0.13
CA THR A 80 2.01 -1.55 0.44
C THR A 80 3.26 -1.12 -0.32
N ASP A 81 3.20 -1.13 -1.66
CA ASP A 81 4.32 -0.68 -2.51
C ASP A 81 4.64 0.81 -2.31
N ALA A 82 3.62 1.65 -2.12
CA ALA A 82 3.82 3.08 -1.84
C ALA A 82 4.44 3.33 -0.45
N LEU A 83 4.14 2.49 0.53
CA LEU A 83 4.68 2.59 1.89
C LEU A 83 6.16 2.19 2.00
N ILE A 84 6.78 1.65 0.94
CA ILE A 84 8.23 1.48 0.85
C ILE A 84 8.94 2.85 0.83
N ASP A 85 8.25 3.92 0.42
CA ASP A 85 8.79 5.28 0.48
C ASP A 85 9.00 5.73 1.93
N LEU A 86 10.28 5.87 2.33
CA LEU A 86 10.67 6.25 3.69
C LEU A 86 10.11 7.60 4.12
N HIS A 87 10.00 8.56 3.19
CA HIS A 87 9.48 9.88 3.52
C HIS A 87 7.98 9.82 3.84
N LEU A 88 7.22 9.10 3.02
CA LEU A 88 5.78 8.89 3.25
C LEU A 88 5.55 8.19 4.60
N THR A 89 6.28 7.10 4.84
CA THR A 89 6.17 6.34 6.08
C THR A 89 6.60 7.17 7.29
N GLY A 90 7.66 7.98 7.15
CA GLY A 90 8.10 8.92 8.19
C GLY A 90 7.03 9.97 8.52
N CYS A 91 6.37 10.55 7.53
CA CYS A 91 5.28 11.50 7.73
C CYS A 91 4.08 10.88 8.46
N ILE A 92 3.72 9.64 8.09
CA ILE A 92 2.66 8.87 8.76
C ILE A 92 3.05 8.63 10.22
N GLY A 93 4.26 8.09 10.45
CA GLY A 93 4.74 7.77 11.80
C GLY A 93 4.84 9.00 12.71
N GLN A 94 5.28 10.15 12.19
CA GLN A 94 5.29 11.40 12.97
C GLN A 94 3.90 11.85 13.37
N ARG A 95 2.94 11.75 12.47
CA ARG A 95 1.55 12.14 12.73
C ARG A 95 0.90 11.23 13.76
N ASP A 96 1.03 9.94 13.59
CA ASP A 96 0.46 8.94 14.48
C ASP A 96 1.13 9.00 15.86
N GLY A 97 2.47 9.13 15.90
CA GLY A 97 3.22 9.29 17.14
C GLY A 97 2.79 10.51 17.97
N LYS A 98 2.51 11.65 17.31
CA LYS A 98 1.95 12.83 17.98
C LYS A 98 0.56 12.59 18.58
N THR A 99 -0.24 11.76 17.94
CA THR A 99 -1.58 11.41 18.43
C THR A 99 -1.50 10.44 19.60
N LEU A 100 -0.66 9.41 19.47
CA LEU A 100 -0.45 8.39 20.51
C LEU A 100 0.18 8.96 21.79
N GLN A 101 0.96 10.04 21.69
CA GLN A 101 1.52 10.75 22.84
C GLN A 101 0.49 11.58 23.62
N LYS A 102 -0.72 11.81 23.08
CA LYS A 102 -1.76 12.55 23.77
C LYS A 102 -2.31 11.73 24.94
N LYS A 103 -2.39 12.39 26.09
CA LYS A 103 -2.99 11.78 27.28
C LYS A 103 -4.48 11.53 27.04
N PHE A 104 -4.89 10.29 27.22
CA PHE A 104 -6.28 9.89 27.17
C PHE A 104 -6.86 9.93 28.57
N VAL A 105 -8.04 10.53 28.76
CA VAL A 105 -8.72 10.63 30.04
C VAL A 105 -10.17 10.26 29.84
N LEU A 106 -10.65 9.30 30.62
CA LEU A 106 -12.07 8.97 30.71
C LEU A 106 -12.76 9.88 31.70
N LYS A 107 -13.93 10.38 31.29
CA LYS A 107 -14.80 11.17 32.14
C LYS A 107 -16.17 10.52 32.24
N THR A 108 -16.75 10.56 33.43
CA THR A 108 -18.15 10.21 33.66
C THR A 108 -19.07 11.25 33.00
N GLU A 109 -20.38 10.96 32.94
CA GLU A 109 -21.38 11.90 32.42
C GLU A 109 -21.36 13.25 33.17
N ASP A 110 -21.01 13.23 34.45
CA ASP A 110 -20.85 14.44 35.28
C ASP A 110 -19.55 15.22 35.01
N GLY A 111 -18.72 14.77 34.05
CA GLY A 111 -17.46 15.42 33.70
C GLY A 111 -16.28 15.15 34.65
N LYS A 112 -16.46 14.30 35.67
CA LYS A 112 -15.37 13.89 36.59
C LYS A 112 -14.52 12.80 35.97
N GLU A 113 -13.24 12.79 36.26
CA GLU A 113 -12.31 11.75 35.82
C GLU A 113 -12.62 10.42 36.50
N ASP A 114 -12.68 9.32 35.72
CA ASP A 114 -12.92 7.97 36.23
C ASP A 114 -11.62 7.16 36.20
N ASP A 115 -10.85 7.25 37.26
CA ASP A 115 -9.59 6.54 37.43
C ASP A 115 -9.76 5.02 37.46
N THR A 116 -10.94 4.53 37.87
CA THR A 116 -11.20 3.08 37.90
C THR A 116 -11.38 2.51 36.50
N ALA A 117 -12.18 3.18 35.67
CA ALA A 117 -12.36 2.80 34.27
C ALA A 117 -11.08 3.06 33.48
N MET A 118 -10.30 4.08 33.83
CA MET A 118 -9.03 4.39 33.16
C MET A 118 -8.03 3.23 33.23
N LYS A 119 -7.98 2.49 34.33
CA LYS A 119 -7.09 1.31 34.51
C LYS A 119 -7.33 0.21 33.48
N ILE A 120 -8.50 0.14 32.85
CA ILE A 120 -8.82 -0.81 31.77
C ILE A 120 -7.98 -0.48 30.54
N PHE A 121 -7.77 0.80 30.25
CA PHE A 121 -7.14 1.32 29.04
C PHE A 121 -5.65 1.66 29.20
N GLU A 122 -5.11 1.65 30.42
CA GLU A 122 -3.67 1.82 30.69
C GLU A 122 -2.87 0.57 30.40
N ARG A 123 -3.06 -0.04 29.20
CA ARG A 123 -2.42 -1.29 28.79
C ARG A 123 -2.03 -1.24 27.34
N GLN A 124 -1.10 -2.13 26.96
CA GLN A 124 -0.56 -2.18 25.61
C GLN A 124 -1.65 -2.39 24.53
N TRP A 125 -2.62 -3.26 24.79
CA TRP A 125 -3.70 -3.52 23.84
C TRP A 125 -4.44 -2.25 23.40
N PHE A 126 -4.57 -1.25 24.29
CA PHE A 126 -5.24 0.00 23.94
C PHE A 126 -4.38 0.88 23.02
N ALA A 127 -3.07 0.92 23.23
CA ALA A 127 -2.16 1.62 22.33
C ALA A 127 -2.20 1.00 20.92
N ASP A 128 -2.21 -0.33 20.85
CA ASP A 128 -2.33 -1.09 19.60
C ASP A 128 -3.69 -0.84 18.93
N PHE A 129 -4.78 -0.83 19.71
CA PHE A 129 -6.12 -0.49 19.24
C PHE A 129 -6.16 0.90 18.61
N VAL A 130 -5.63 1.92 19.30
CA VAL A 130 -5.59 3.29 18.78
C VAL A 130 -4.75 3.37 17.53
N SER A 131 -3.64 2.64 17.45
CA SER A 131 -2.82 2.54 16.24
C SER A 131 -3.63 2.01 15.05
N TYR A 132 -4.38 0.92 15.22
CA TYR A 132 -5.24 0.36 14.16
C TYR A 132 -6.38 1.31 13.77
N VAL A 133 -6.91 2.06 14.73
CA VAL A 133 -7.90 3.12 14.47
C VAL A 133 -7.29 4.22 13.60
N LEU A 134 -6.07 4.67 13.88
CA LEU A 134 -5.37 5.68 13.08
C LEU A 134 -5.06 5.18 11.66
N GLU A 135 -4.66 3.91 11.54
CA GLU A 135 -4.42 3.29 10.23
C GLU A 135 -5.65 3.32 9.31
N SER A 136 -6.88 3.25 9.87
CA SER A 136 -8.09 3.31 9.07
C SER A 136 -8.17 4.55 8.19
N ARG A 137 -7.57 5.66 8.62
CA ARG A 137 -7.54 6.91 7.88
C ARG A 137 -6.67 6.83 6.63
N TYR A 138 -5.62 6.03 6.68
CA TYR A 138 -4.70 5.84 5.54
C TYR A 138 -5.21 4.79 4.58
N TRP A 139 -5.74 3.68 5.11
CA TRP A 139 -6.22 2.54 4.34
C TRP A 139 -7.70 2.61 3.96
N GLY A 140 -8.46 3.54 4.59
CA GLY A 140 -9.90 3.72 4.41
C GLY A 140 -10.75 2.90 5.37
N HIS A 141 -10.22 1.80 5.92
CA HIS A 141 -10.95 0.91 6.81
C HIS A 141 -10.00 0.10 7.69
N SER A 142 -10.44 -0.19 8.91
CA SER A 142 -9.82 -1.15 9.82
C SER A 142 -10.91 -1.95 10.53
N LEU A 143 -10.81 -3.28 10.47
CA LEU A 143 -11.62 -4.18 11.28
C LEU A 143 -10.73 -4.74 12.37
N ILE A 144 -11.01 -4.36 13.61
CA ILE A 144 -10.21 -4.70 14.78
C ILE A 144 -10.94 -5.79 15.56
N GLN A 145 -10.30 -6.92 15.75
CA GLN A 145 -10.80 -8.01 16.57
C GLN A 145 -10.28 -7.84 18.00
N LEU A 146 -11.18 -7.85 18.96
CA LEU A 146 -10.85 -7.84 20.39
C LEU A 146 -10.48 -9.27 20.81
N GLY A 147 -9.43 -9.40 21.60
CA GLY A 147 -9.00 -10.66 22.15
C GLY A 147 -9.82 -11.09 23.37
N ASP A 148 -9.36 -12.13 24.06
CA ASP A 148 -10.04 -12.65 25.23
C ASP A 148 -10.10 -11.66 26.39
N VAL A 149 -11.14 -11.76 27.20
CA VAL A 149 -11.29 -10.96 28.42
C VAL A 149 -10.58 -11.64 29.57
N THR A 150 -9.64 -10.93 30.18
CA THR A 150 -8.92 -11.40 31.37
C THR A 150 -9.14 -10.45 32.54
N THR A 151 -8.93 -10.95 33.77
CA THR A 151 -8.98 -10.14 34.98
C THR A 151 -7.58 -9.97 35.53
N VAL A 152 -7.10 -8.74 35.60
CA VAL A 152 -5.79 -8.40 36.15
C VAL A 152 -5.99 -7.37 37.27
N ASN A 153 -5.52 -7.71 38.47
CA ASN A 153 -5.69 -6.87 39.65
C ASN A 153 -7.17 -6.50 39.97
N GLY A 154 -8.10 -7.44 39.72
CA GLY A 154 -9.52 -7.22 39.92
C GLY A 154 -10.24 -6.42 38.83
N VAL A 155 -9.54 -5.95 37.82
CA VAL A 155 -10.09 -5.20 36.68
C VAL A 155 -10.19 -6.10 35.46
N ARG A 156 -11.37 -6.19 34.86
CA ARG A 156 -11.57 -6.88 33.58
C ARG A 156 -11.02 -6.06 32.43
N THR A 157 -10.22 -6.67 31.60
CA THR A 157 -9.59 -6.01 30.45
C THR A 157 -9.38 -7.02 29.32
N PHE A 158 -9.09 -6.55 28.12
CA PHE A 158 -8.71 -7.43 26.99
C PHE A 158 -7.25 -7.85 27.12
N THR A 159 -6.94 -9.06 26.66
CA THR A 159 -5.55 -9.56 26.59
C THR A 159 -4.76 -8.85 25.50
N ASP A 160 -5.36 -8.76 24.32
CA ASP A 160 -4.77 -8.22 23.11
C ASP A 160 -5.86 -7.73 22.14
N VAL A 161 -5.45 -7.14 21.06
CA VAL A 161 -6.28 -6.79 19.91
C VAL A 161 -5.52 -7.12 18.63
N SER A 162 -6.23 -7.53 17.61
CA SER A 162 -5.62 -7.84 16.32
C SER A 162 -6.37 -7.16 15.18
N LEU A 163 -5.63 -6.82 14.14
CA LEU A 163 -6.22 -6.29 12.92
C LEU A 163 -6.57 -7.46 11.99
N VAL A 164 -7.84 -7.56 11.62
CA VAL A 164 -8.24 -8.52 10.59
C VAL A 164 -7.61 -8.11 9.26
N PRO A 165 -6.93 -9.05 8.54
CA PRO A 165 -6.24 -8.71 7.30
C PRO A 165 -7.20 -8.04 6.30
N ARG A 166 -6.88 -6.82 5.90
CA ARG A 166 -7.77 -5.96 5.08
C ARG A 166 -8.22 -6.58 3.76
N LYS A 167 -7.38 -7.46 3.18
CA LYS A 167 -7.72 -8.18 1.93
C LYS A 167 -8.90 -9.14 2.08
N HIS A 168 -9.17 -9.59 3.30
CA HIS A 168 -10.25 -10.53 3.60
C HIS A 168 -11.53 -9.82 4.05
N VAL A 169 -11.52 -8.49 4.19
CA VAL A 169 -12.67 -7.73 4.65
C VAL A 169 -13.33 -7.02 3.48
N ILE A 170 -14.62 -7.29 3.27
CA ILE A 170 -15.46 -6.58 2.32
C ILE A 170 -16.39 -5.67 3.12
N GLN A 171 -15.94 -4.45 3.36
CA GLN A 171 -16.61 -3.51 4.26
C GLN A 171 -17.97 -3.05 3.75
N GLU A 172 -18.19 -3.03 2.43
CA GLU A 172 -19.46 -2.64 1.83
C GLU A 172 -20.60 -3.56 2.27
N TYR A 173 -20.30 -4.84 2.40
CA TYR A 173 -21.24 -5.87 2.81
C TYR A 173 -21.11 -6.26 4.30
N GLY A 174 -20.06 -5.81 4.98
CA GLY A 174 -19.83 -6.16 6.38
C GLY A 174 -19.48 -7.62 6.59
N VAL A 175 -18.70 -8.21 5.68
CA VAL A 175 -18.35 -9.64 5.70
C VAL A 175 -16.83 -9.85 5.67
N ILE A 176 -16.41 -10.96 6.28
CA ILE A 176 -15.04 -11.48 6.20
C ILE A 176 -15.08 -12.70 5.29
N VAL A 177 -14.23 -12.73 4.28
CA VAL A 177 -14.09 -13.84 3.34
C VAL A 177 -12.83 -14.64 3.64
N LYS A 178 -12.85 -15.94 3.31
CA LYS A 178 -11.72 -16.84 3.55
C LYS A 178 -10.54 -16.51 2.64
N ASP A 179 -10.81 -16.36 1.35
CA ASP A 179 -9.79 -16.03 0.36
C ASP A 179 -10.02 -14.62 -0.19
N ALA A 180 -8.90 -13.89 -0.37
CA ALA A 180 -8.96 -12.52 -0.89
C ALA A 180 -9.48 -12.53 -2.34
N GLY A 181 -10.69 -12.04 -2.53
CA GLY A 181 -11.35 -12.02 -3.85
C GLY A 181 -12.55 -12.94 -3.99
N ASP A 182 -12.89 -13.69 -2.93
CA ASP A 182 -14.14 -14.45 -2.87
C ASP A 182 -15.38 -13.56 -3.00
N ASP A 183 -16.51 -14.20 -3.32
CA ASP A 183 -17.79 -13.52 -3.39
C ASP A 183 -18.25 -13.13 -1.97
N PRO A 184 -18.81 -11.91 -1.79
CA PRO A 184 -19.39 -11.49 -0.51
C PRO A 184 -20.42 -12.46 0.08
N GLN A 185 -21.13 -13.21 -0.74
CA GLN A 185 -22.11 -14.18 -0.30
C GLN A 185 -21.53 -15.38 0.44
N GLN A 186 -20.23 -15.67 0.23
CA GLN A 186 -19.52 -16.75 0.90
C GLN A 186 -18.87 -16.28 2.22
N GLY A 187 -18.96 -15.00 2.52
CA GLY A 187 -18.37 -14.39 3.69
C GLY A 187 -19.20 -14.57 4.96
N VAL A 188 -18.52 -14.48 6.10
CA VAL A 188 -19.16 -14.44 7.41
C VAL A 188 -19.37 -12.97 7.83
N SER A 189 -20.62 -12.61 8.17
CA SER A 189 -20.92 -11.26 8.64
C SER A 189 -20.29 -10.99 9.99
N TYR A 190 -19.59 -9.88 10.11
CA TYR A 190 -19.05 -9.40 11.39
C TYR A 190 -19.97 -8.37 12.06
N ARG A 191 -21.03 -7.93 11.36
CA ARG A 191 -22.03 -7.00 11.91
C ARG A 191 -23.20 -7.72 12.57
N THR A 192 -23.27 -9.05 12.43
CA THR A 192 -24.34 -9.90 12.98
C THR A 192 -23.76 -11.23 13.48
N GLY A 193 -24.56 -12.02 14.20
CA GLY A 193 -24.21 -13.42 14.51
C GLY A 193 -23.17 -13.60 15.62
N GLY A 194 -22.99 -12.61 16.49
CA GLY A 194 -22.10 -12.74 17.65
C GLY A 194 -20.70 -12.18 17.43
N LEU A 195 -20.19 -12.11 16.20
CA LEU A 195 -18.91 -11.42 15.90
C LEU A 195 -18.99 -9.91 16.12
N GLU A 196 -20.19 -9.33 16.06
CA GLU A 196 -20.44 -7.92 16.35
C GLU A 196 -19.94 -7.46 17.71
N LYS A 197 -19.88 -8.38 18.69
CA LYS A 197 -19.43 -8.11 20.06
C LYS A 197 -17.90 -8.13 20.19
N TRP A 198 -17.23 -8.75 19.23
CA TRP A 198 -15.77 -8.97 19.24
C TRP A 198 -15.03 -8.19 18.18
N CYS A 199 -15.75 -7.58 17.25
CA CYS A 199 -15.15 -6.82 16.16
C CYS A 199 -15.56 -5.35 16.24
N VAL A 200 -14.58 -4.48 16.14
CA VAL A 200 -14.78 -3.02 16.05
C VAL A 200 -14.44 -2.57 14.65
N GLU A 201 -15.46 -2.08 13.94
CA GLU A 201 -15.32 -1.53 12.60
C GLU A 201 -14.99 -0.04 12.67
N VAL A 202 -13.91 0.37 12.00
CA VAL A 202 -13.47 1.77 11.93
C VAL A 202 -13.29 2.17 10.47
N GLY A 203 -13.85 3.31 10.10
CA GLY A 203 -13.85 3.83 8.73
C GLY A 203 -15.25 3.99 8.18
N LYS A 204 -15.33 4.42 6.92
CA LYS A 204 -16.60 4.59 6.20
C LYS A 204 -16.68 3.59 5.06
N PRO A 205 -17.84 3.00 4.81
CA PRO A 205 -18.06 2.23 3.61
C PRO A 205 -17.65 3.05 2.38
N ARG A 206 -16.94 2.45 1.44
CA ARG A 206 -16.42 3.10 0.22
C ARG A 206 -15.32 4.14 0.43
N ASP A 207 -14.83 4.38 1.64
CA ASP A 207 -13.61 5.15 1.84
C ASP A 207 -12.41 4.30 1.43
N LEU A 208 -11.55 4.86 0.58
CA LEU A 208 -10.33 4.21 0.10
C LEU A 208 -9.08 4.77 0.78
N GLY A 209 -9.27 5.66 1.74
CA GLY A 209 -8.19 6.24 2.54
C GLY A 209 -7.29 7.24 1.82
N LEU A 210 -6.36 7.79 2.57
CA LEU A 210 -5.44 8.81 2.06
C LEU A 210 -4.37 8.22 1.13
N LEU A 211 -3.98 6.95 1.32
CA LEU A 211 -2.97 6.28 0.50
C LEU A 211 -3.36 6.25 -0.97
N LEU A 212 -4.66 6.21 -1.30
CA LEU A 212 -5.11 6.29 -2.68
C LEU A 212 -4.48 7.47 -3.44
N LYS A 213 -4.36 8.62 -2.78
CA LYS A 213 -3.81 9.85 -3.39
C LYS A 213 -2.28 9.88 -3.33
N CYS A 214 -1.68 9.15 -2.41
CA CYS A 214 -0.23 9.10 -2.24
C CYS A 214 0.44 8.16 -3.26
N VAL A 215 -0.24 7.06 -3.66
CA VAL A 215 0.32 6.03 -4.55
C VAL A 215 0.89 6.60 -5.86
N PRO A 216 0.17 7.43 -6.64
CA PRO A 216 0.73 7.96 -7.89
C PRO A 216 2.00 8.79 -7.68
N GLN A 217 2.05 9.54 -6.58
CA GLN A 217 3.22 10.37 -6.24
C GLN A 217 4.41 9.51 -5.81
N ALA A 218 4.17 8.48 -4.99
CA ALA A 218 5.21 7.54 -4.57
C ALA A 218 5.79 6.78 -5.76
N PHE A 219 4.96 6.34 -6.69
CA PHE A 219 5.40 5.67 -7.92
C PHE A 219 6.20 6.61 -8.83
N SER A 220 5.74 7.86 -9.03
CA SER A 220 6.49 8.86 -9.77
C SER A 220 7.87 9.10 -9.15
N LYS A 221 7.94 9.26 -7.83
CA LYS A 221 9.20 9.46 -7.11
C LYS A 221 10.14 8.27 -7.27
N LYS A 222 9.64 7.03 -7.09
CA LYS A 222 10.41 5.81 -7.29
C LYS A 222 11.03 5.75 -8.69
N ASN A 223 10.24 6.09 -9.71
CA ASN A 223 10.72 6.10 -11.09
C ASN A 223 11.77 7.19 -11.33
N MET A 224 11.58 8.38 -10.78
CA MET A 224 12.58 9.46 -10.87
C MET A 224 13.91 9.06 -10.23
N LEU A 225 13.88 8.40 -9.06
CA LEU A 225 15.10 7.91 -8.41
C LEU A 225 15.83 6.90 -9.29
N ALA A 226 15.10 5.94 -9.89
CA ALA A 226 15.69 4.99 -10.83
C ALA A 226 16.34 5.68 -12.05
N TYR A 227 15.73 6.75 -12.57
CA TYR A 227 16.34 7.57 -13.63
C TYR A 227 17.64 8.26 -13.16
N TRP A 228 17.66 8.77 -11.94
CA TRP A 228 18.82 9.43 -11.37
C TRP A 228 19.98 8.45 -11.19
N ASP A 229 19.70 7.25 -10.73
CA ASP A 229 20.70 6.20 -10.58
C ASP A 229 21.32 5.86 -11.94
N VAL A 230 20.50 5.65 -12.97
CA VAL A 230 20.97 5.39 -14.36
C VAL A 230 21.78 6.58 -14.89
N PHE A 231 21.29 7.80 -14.68
CA PHE A 231 22.03 9.00 -15.09
C PHE A 231 23.38 9.09 -14.41
N GLY A 232 23.43 8.82 -13.10
CA GLY A 232 24.68 8.81 -12.32
C GLY A 232 25.68 7.77 -12.81
N GLU A 233 25.21 6.57 -13.16
CA GLU A 233 26.10 5.52 -13.72
C GLU A 233 26.65 5.88 -15.09
N ILE A 234 25.86 6.51 -15.97
CA ILE A 234 26.27 6.82 -17.34
C ILE A 234 27.18 8.07 -17.37
N PHE A 235 26.85 9.11 -16.60
CA PHE A 235 27.53 10.40 -16.67
C PHE A 235 28.44 10.67 -15.48
N GLY A 236 28.32 9.92 -14.37
CA GLY A 236 29.16 10.08 -13.18
C GLY A 236 30.59 9.61 -13.36
N MET A 237 30.89 8.81 -14.40
CA MET A 237 32.27 8.44 -14.73
C MET A 237 32.90 9.53 -15.61
N PRO A 238 34.03 10.15 -15.17
CA PRO A 238 34.74 11.13 -15.99
C PRO A 238 35.22 10.46 -17.30
N ILE A 239 34.95 11.09 -18.42
CA ILE A 239 35.47 10.65 -19.73
C ILE A 239 36.98 10.90 -19.67
N ARG A 240 37.77 9.85 -19.60
CA ARG A 240 39.23 9.95 -19.82
C ARG A 240 39.44 10.14 -21.30
N ILE A 241 39.77 11.37 -21.70
CA ILE A 241 40.29 11.71 -23.05
C ILE A 241 41.78 11.45 -22.96
N ALA A 242 42.27 10.42 -23.66
CA ALA A 242 43.67 10.17 -23.87
C ALA A 242 44.16 10.93 -25.11
#